data_240bfbdf4385e870310e3b6702b2028b
#
_entry.id   240bfbdf4385e870310e3b6702b2028b
#
_cell.length_a   1.000
_cell.length_b   1.000
_cell.length_c   1.000
_cell.angle_alpha   90.00
_cell.angle_beta   90.00
_cell.angle_gamma   90.00
#
_symmetry.space_group_name_H-M   'P 1'
#
loop_
_entity.id
_entity.type
_entity.pdbx_description
1 polymer ?
#
loop_
_entity_poly.entity_id
_entity_poly.type
_entity_poly.pdbx_seq_one_letter_code
_entity_poly.pdbx_strand_id
1 'polypeptide(L)'
;GCKSLLFFSVLGLLFFSSCRSTQSFTSPLPEEYSIRMSKSSASGYKNVKRVRKYEFTHRDVPAAFDGCRLGFVSDLHYRSLLKEKGLRDITRLLNNLRLDALLIGGDLHEGCEYVPDVIAALGVVKTPLGTYAVLGNNDYEACYHDILKEMERQGIHLLEHKADTLKRNGGR
;
A
#
# COMPACT_ATOMS: atom_id res chain seq x y z
N GLY A 1 -7.58 17.46 -21.12
CA GLY A 1 -6.27 16.86 -20.86
C GLY A 1 -6.43 15.67 -19.93
N CYS A 2 -5.68 14.59 -20.19
CA CYS A 2 -5.68 13.42 -19.33
C CYS A 2 -5.03 13.76 -17.98
N LYS A 3 -5.62 13.25 -16.91
CA LYS A 3 -5.15 13.46 -15.53
C LYS A 3 -4.51 12.18 -15.01
N SER A 4 -3.55 12.29 -14.12
CA SER A 4 -2.75 11.17 -13.68
C SER A 4 -2.88 10.89 -12.17
N LEU A 5 -2.86 9.60 -11.82
CA LEU A 5 -2.70 9.07 -10.47
C LEU A 5 -1.32 8.43 -10.35
N LEU A 6 -0.66 8.67 -9.25
CA LEU A 6 0.64 8.08 -8.97
C LEU A 6 0.51 7.01 -7.89
N PHE A 7 0.89 5.78 -8.23
CA PHE A 7 0.96 4.67 -7.30
C PHE A 7 2.41 4.34 -6.96
N PHE A 8 2.69 4.16 -5.68
CA PHE A 8 3.97 3.72 -5.17
C PHE A 8 3.78 2.40 -4.43
N SER A 9 4.44 1.36 -4.88
CA SER A 9 4.46 0.08 -4.19
C SER A 9 5.84 -0.17 -3.60
N VAL A 10 5.87 -0.42 -2.30
CA VAL A 10 7.05 -0.88 -1.57
C VAL A 10 6.82 -2.35 -1.27
N LEU A 11 7.52 -3.21 -2.00
CA LEU A 11 7.42 -4.65 -1.82
C LEU A 11 8.59 -5.13 -0.97
N GLY A 12 8.29 -5.77 0.16
CA GLY A 12 9.23 -6.63 0.86
C GLY A 12 9.68 -7.78 -0.07
N LEU A 13 10.76 -8.44 0.27
CA LEU A 13 11.31 -9.56 -0.51
C LEU A 13 10.28 -10.70 -0.63
N LEU A 14 9.66 -10.84 -1.80
CA LEU A 14 8.92 -12.05 -2.12
C LEU A 14 9.69 -12.87 -3.15
N PHE A 15 10.07 -14.07 -2.76
CA PHE A 15 10.29 -15.17 -3.70
C PHE A 15 8.91 -15.63 -4.19
N PHE A 16 8.54 -15.22 -5.38
CA PHE A 16 7.41 -15.85 -6.05
C PHE A 16 7.81 -17.25 -6.48
N SER A 17 7.31 -18.25 -5.74
CA SER A 17 7.09 -19.55 -6.33
C SER A 17 6.05 -19.37 -7.43
N SER A 18 6.44 -19.64 -8.65
CA SER A 18 5.67 -19.42 -9.87
C SER A 18 4.43 -20.30 -9.88
N CYS A 19 3.30 -19.77 -9.46
CA CYS A 19 2.02 -20.30 -9.90
C CYS A 19 1.69 -19.60 -11.23
N ARG A 20 2.03 -20.25 -12.35
CA ARG A 20 1.59 -19.83 -13.68
C ARG A 20 0.10 -20.12 -13.81
N SER A 21 -0.74 -19.20 -13.41
CA SER A 21 -2.09 -19.10 -13.90
C SER A 21 -2.06 -18.18 -15.13
N THR A 22 -1.95 -18.79 -16.31
CA THR A 22 -2.20 -18.12 -17.58
C THR A 22 -3.71 -18.01 -17.80
N GLN A 23 -4.38 -17.17 -17.04
CA GLN A 23 -5.64 -16.63 -17.48
C GLN A 23 -5.36 -15.28 -18.12
N SER A 24 -5.29 -15.29 -19.44
CA SER A 24 -5.34 -14.08 -20.24
C SER A 24 -6.71 -13.43 -20.03
N PHE A 25 -6.76 -12.41 -19.19
CA PHE A 25 -7.89 -11.50 -19.14
C PHE A 25 -7.84 -10.67 -20.43
N THR A 26 -8.45 -11.19 -21.49
CA THR A 26 -8.67 -10.47 -22.76
C THR A 26 -10.01 -9.76 -22.71
N SER A 27 -10.22 -8.84 -21.79
CA SER A 27 -11.13 -7.73 -22.08
C SER A 27 -10.24 -6.61 -22.65
N PRO A 28 -10.52 -6.09 -23.84
CA PRO A 28 -9.81 -4.93 -24.34
C PRO A 28 -10.05 -3.81 -23.33
N LEU A 29 -8.97 -3.41 -22.65
CA LEU A 29 -9.00 -2.22 -21.82
C LEU A 29 -9.35 -1.04 -22.76
N PRO A 30 -10.23 -0.12 -22.33
CA PRO A 30 -10.61 1.00 -23.20
C PRO A 30 -9.37 1.74 -23.70
N GLU A 31 -9.33 2.10 -24.96
CA GLU A 31 -8.18 2.70 -25.67
C GLU A 31 -7.65 4.02 -25.07
N GLU A 32 -8.25 4.50 -23.99
CA GLU A 32 -8.04 5.86 -23.47
C GLU A 32 -7.31 5.93 -22.13
N TYR A 33 -6.73 4.84 -21.63
CA TYR A 33 -5.88 4.92 -20.43
C TYR A 33 -4.43 4.55 -20.76
N SER A 34 -3.51 5.09 -19.99
CA SER A 34 -2.12 4.68 -20.04
C SER A 34 -1.59 4.36 -18.64
N ILE A 35 -0.79 3.28 -18.54
CA ILE A 35 -0.04 2.97 -17.34
C ILE A 35 1.43 2.99 -17.69
N ARG A 36 2.17 3.91 -17.06
CA ARG A 36 3.61 3.98 -17.17
C ARG A 36 4.25 3.49 -15.87
N MET A 37 5.07 2.46 -15.96
CA MET A 37 5.81 1.93 -14.81
C MET A 37 7.26 2.41 -14.87
N SER A 38 7.77 2.89 -13.74
CA SER A 38 9.19 3.14 -13.53
C SER A 38 9.67 2.48 -12.24
N LYS A 39 10.95 2.12 -12.20
CA LYS A 39 11.59 1.57 -11.01
C LYS A 39 12.65 2.57 -10.56
N SER A 40 12.66 2.91 -9.29
CA SER A 40 13.73 3.70 -8.70
C SER A 40 14.45 2.88 -7.62
N SER A 41 15.75 3.09 -7.49
CA SER A 41 16.46 2.62 -6.32
C SER A 41 15.96 3.38 -5.10
N ALA A 42 15.78 2.68 -3.98
CA ALA A 42 15.49 3.31 -2.72
C ALA A 42 16.78 3.90 -2.11
N SER A 43 17.45 4.80 -2.84
CA SER A 43 18.70 5.42 -2.41
C SER A 43 18.53 6.06 -1.02
N GLY A 44 19.42 5.74 -0.08
CA GLY A 44 19.31 6.18 1.31
C GLY A 44 18.49 5.28 2.25
N TYR A 45 17.90 4.19 1.73
CA TYR A 45 17.11 3.22 2.52
C TYR A 45 17.69 1.82 2.35
N LYS A 46 18.69 1.46 3.15
CA LYS A 46 19.49 0.22 2.99
C LYS A 46 18.66 -1.07 2.98
N ASN A 47 17.52 -1.06 3.68
CA ASN A 47 16.64 -2.23 3.81
C ASN A 47 15.46 -2.22 2.83
N VAL A 48 15.37 -1.24 1.95
CA VAL A 48 14.37 -1.17 0.87
C VAL A 48 15.05 -1.35 -0.47
N LYS A 49 14.82 -2.49 -1.11
CA LYS A 49 15.52 -2.82 -2.36
C LYS A 49 14.98 -2.07 -3.57
N ARG A 50 13.69 -1.76 -3.58
CA ARG A 50 13.03 -1.21 -4.76
C ARG A 50 11.76 -0.46 -4.40
N VAL A 51 11.54 0.64 -5.10
CA VAL A 51 10.25 1.33 -5.16
C VAL A 51 9.75 1.22 -6.61
N ARG A 52 8.52 0.76 -6.78
CA ARG A 52 7.84 0.78 -8.06
C ARG A 52 6.92 1.99 -8.09
N LYS A 53 7.04 2.79 -9.12
CA LYS A 53 6.14 3.92 -9.38
C LYS A 53 5.32 3.59 -10.61
N TYR A 54 4.01 3.73 -10.47
CA TYR A 54 3.05 3.62 -11.56
C TYR A 54 2.40 4.99 -11.76
N GLU A 55 2.31 5.42 -12.98
CA GLU A 55 1.56 6.61 -13.37
C GLU A 55 0.40 6.15 -14.22
N PHE A 56 -0.81 6.31 -13.69
CA PHE A 56 -2.06 5.97 -14.37
C PHE A 56 -2.71 7.24 -14.87
N THR A 57 -3.06 7.25 -16.15
CA THR A 57 -3.68 8.42 -16.79
C THR A 57 -4.97 7.98 -17.47
N HIS A 58 -6.07 8.65 -17.15
CA HIS A 58 -7.37 8.41 -17.75
C HIS A 58 -8.22 9.69 -17.73
N ARG A 59 -9.11 9.85 -18.71
CA ARG A 59 -10.00 11.01 -18.80
C ARG A 59 -11.00 11.10 -17.63
N ASP A 60 -11.45 9.95 -17.12
CA ASP A 60 -12.42 9.86 -16.04
C ASP A 60 -11.80 10.06 -14.64
N VAL A 61 -10.49 10.21 -14.54
CA VAL A 61 -9.88 10.65 -13.27
C VAL A 61 -10.39 12.05 -12.94
N PRO A 62 -11.09 12.24 -11.80
CA PRO A 62 -11.61 13.55 -11.45
C PRO A 62 -10.49 14.59 -11.33
N ALA A 63 -10.78 15.83 -11.73
CA ALA A 63 -9.78 16.92 -11.69
C ALA A 63 -9.13 17.08 -10.31
N ALA A 64 -9.91 16.87 -9.25
CA ALA A 64 -9.42 16.94 -7.88
C ALA A 64 -8.33 15.91 -7.55
N PHE A 65 -8.25 14.80 -8.29
CA PHE A 65 -7.27 13.73 -8.08
C PHE A 65 -6.07 13.81 -9.03
N ASP A 66 -5.97 14.83 -9.88
CA ASP A 66 -4.79 15.00 -10.71
C ASP A 66 -3.54 15.14 -9.84
N GLY A 67 -2.52 14.31 -10.15
CA GLY A 67 -1.29 14.22 -9.36
C GLY A 67 -1.44 13.57 -7.98
N CYS A 68 -2.61 12.98 -7.62
CA CYS A 68 -2.81 12.26 -6.37
C CYS A 68 -1.82 11.10 -6.23
N ARG A 69 -1.25 10.94 -5.04
CA ARG A 69 -0.17 9.99 -4.75
C ARG A 69 -0.68 8.92 -3.79
N LEU A 70 -0.82 7.70 -4.28
CA LEU A 70 -1.24 6.55 -3.50
C LEU A 70 -0.05 5.65 -3.20
N GLY A 71 0.15 5.29 -1.93
CA GLY A 71 1.12 4.29 -1.52
C GLY A 71 0.44 2.93 -1.39
N PHE A 72 1.18 1.87 -1.66
CA PHE A 72 0.75 0.51 -1.40
C PHE A 72 1.87 -0.28 -0.73
N VAL A 73 1.55 -0.95 0.37
CA VAL A 73 2.44 -1.89 1.07
C VAL A 73 1.68 -3.17 1.39
N SER A 74 2.35 -4.30 1.30
CA SER A 74 1.78 -5.62 1.58
C SER A 74 2.89 -6.59 1.94
N ASP A 75 2.54 -7.71 2.56
CA ASP A 75 3.44 -8.83 2.81
C ASP A 75 4.73 -8.42 3.54
N LEU A 76 4.59 -7.63 4.58
CA LEU A 76 5.74 -7.16 5.36
C LEU A 76 6.36 -8.27 6.19
N HIS A 77 5.55 -9.26 6.63
CA HIS A 77 5.98 -10.39 7.43
C HIS A 77 6.99 -9.97 8.49
N TYR A 78 6.59 -8.93 9.26
CA TYR A 78 7.46 -8.31 10.25
C TYR A 78 7.95 -9.31 11.28
N ARG A 79 9.23 -9.31 11.51
CA ARG A 79 10.06 -10.25 12.30
C ARG A 79 10.52 -11.49 11.55
N SER A 80 9.89 -11.90 10.47
CA SER A 80 10.44 -12.90 9.55
C SER A 80 11.26 -12.24 8.44
N LEU A 81 10.60 -11.74 7.42
CA LEU A 81 11.24 -11.13 6.25
C LEU A 81 11.75 -9.71 6.54
N LEU A 82 10.93 -8.91 7.21
CA LEU A 82 11.24 -7.52 7.56
C LEU A 82 11.69 -7.43 9.02
N LYS A 83 12.90 -6.93 9.25
CA LYS A 83 13.40 -6.63 10.58
C LYS A 83 13.14 -5.16 10.96
N GLU A 84 13.35 -4.82 12.22
CA GLU A 84 13.07 -3.48 12.77
C GLU A 84 13.70 -2.34 11.97
N LYS A 85 14.96 -2.49 11.53
CA LYS A 85 15.63 -1.48 10.68
C LYS A 85 14.91 -1.31 9.33
N GLY A 86 14.41 -2.41 8.77
CA GLY A 86 13.63 -2.39 7.53
C GLY A 86 12.29 -1.69 7.71
N LEU A 87 11.59 -1.95 8.80
CA LEU A 87 10.33 -1.30 9.13
C LEU A 87 10.51 0.22 9.25
N ARG A 88 11.56 0.67 9.97
CA ARG A 88 11.90 2.10 10.05
C ARG A 88 12.22 2.72 8.69
N ASP A 89 12.97 2.02 7.85
CA ASP A 89 13.31 2.50 6.51
C ASP A 89 12.07 2.64 5.64
N ILE A 90 11.15 1.66 5.68
CA ILE A 90 9.86 1.73 4.96
C ILE A 90 9.04 2.92 5.44
N THR A 91 8.86 3.10 6.75
CA THR A 91 8.10 4.21 7.33
C THR A 91 8.67 5.57 6.90
N ARG A 92 9.99 5.74 6.98
CA ARG A 92 10.66 6.96 6.51
C ARG A 92 10.47 7.20 5.02
N LEU A 93 10.61 6.16 4.21
CA LEU A 93 10.41 6.24 2.77
C LEU A 93 8.98 6.66 2.43
N LEU A 94 7.98 6.01 3.03
CA LEU A 94 6.56 6.34 2.80
C LEU A 94 6.26 7.80 3.14
N ASN A 95 6.77 8.31 4.27
CA ASN A 95 6.62 9.73 4.61
C ASN A 95 7.31 10.66 3.60
N ASN A 96 8.49 10.29 3.10
CA ASN A 96 9.21 11.10 2.11
C ASN A 96 8.57 11.09 0.71
N LEU A 97 7.76 10.06 0.41
CA LEU A 97 6.98 10.01 -0.82
C LEU A 97 5.83 11.03 -0.84
N ARG A 98 5.48 11.63 0.29
CA ARG A 98 4.37 12.61 0.42
C ARG A 98 3.08 12.06 -0.16
N LEU A 99 2.65 10.91 0.35
CA LEU A 99 1.45 10.22 -0.10
C LEU A 99 0.18 10.99 0.30
N ASP A 100 -0.83 10.96 -0.55
CA ASP A 100 -2.18 11.44 -0.20
C ASP A 100 -2.95 10.35 0.56
N ALA A 101 -2.82 9.09 0.17
CA ALA A 101 -3.35 7.94 0.89
C ALA A 101 -2.37 6.76 0.91
N LEU A 102 -2.50 5.89 1.92
CA LEU A 102 -1.75 4.63 2.02
C LEU A 102 -2.73 3.45 2.01
N LEU A 103 -2.45 2.46 1.19
CA LEU A 103 -3.19 1.22 1.11
C LEU A 103 -2.31 0.09 1.65
N ILE A 104 -2.86 -0.70 2.56
CA ILE A 104 -2.19 -1.83 3.22
C ILE A 104 -2.85 -3.11 2.77
N GLY A 105 -2.09 -4.01 2.15
CA GLY A 105 -2.58 -5.24 1.53
C GLY A 105 -2.57 -6.48 2.42
N GLY A 106 -2.27 -6.34 3.72
CA GLY A 106 -2.24 -7.46 4.66
C GLY A 106 -0.90 -8.19 4.75
N ASP A 107 -0.91 -9.32 5.48
CA ASP A 107 0.25 -10.16 5.81
C ASP A 107 1.37 -9.35 6.47
N LEU A 108 1.01 -8.66 7.56
CA LEU A 108 1.87 -7.64 8.17
C LEU A 108 2.89 -8.20 9.14
N HIS A 109 2.59 -9.29 9.85
CA HIS A 109 3.37 -9.76 11.00
C HIS A 109 3.60 -11.28 10.98
N GLU A 110 4.53 -11.73 11.83
CA GLU A 110 4.82 -13.15 12.08
C GLU A 110 4.72 -13.47 13.59
N GLY A 111 3.70 -12.90 14.25
CA GLY A 111 3.41 -13.12 15.68
C GLY A 111 2.60 -11.98 16.26
N CYS A 112 1.66 -12.31 17.18
CA CYS A 112 0.73 -11.33 17.74
C CYS A 112 1.42 -10.25 18.56
N GLU A 113 2.53 -10.59 19.20
CA GLU A 113 3.35 -9.64 19.96
C GLU A 113 3.96 -8.53 19.10
N TYR A 114 4.01 -8.71 17.77
CA TYR A 114 4.57 -7.73 16.82
C TYR A 114 3.52 -6.86 16.15
N VAL A 115 2.25 -7.16 16.33
CA VAL A 115 1.12 -6.42 15.76
C VAL A 115 1.16 -4.93 16.14
N PRO A 116 1.37 -4.55 17.42
CA PRO A 116 1.43 -3.14 17.78
C PRO A 116 2.56 -2.38 17.07
N ASP A 117 3.73 -2.99 16.95
CA ASP A 117 4.91 -2.34 16.36
C ASP A 117 4.70 -2.03 14.88
N VAL A 118 4.24 -3.02 14.10
CA VAL A 118 4.08 -2.86 12.66
C VAL A 118 2.93 -1.93 12.31
N ILE A 119 1.81 -2.03 13.01
CA ILE A 119 0.65 -1.18 12.74
C ILE A 119 0.92 0.26 13.18
N ALA A 120 1.56 0.48 14.34
CA ALA A 120 1.97 1.81 14.77
C ALA A 120 2.96 2.46 13.79
N ALA A 121 3.92 1.69 13.26
CA ALA A 121 4.87 2.18 12.27
C ALA A 121 4.20 2.62 10.94
N LEU A 122 3.12 1.95 10.54
CA LEU A 122 2.32 2.37 9.38
C LEU A 122 1.38 3.53 9.72
N GLY A 123 0.84 3.56 10.94
CA GLY A 123 -0.06 4.62 11.40
C GLY A 123 0.57 6.01 11.51
N VAL A 124 1.89 6.10 11.67
CA VAL A 124 2.59 7.40 11.69
C VAL A 124 2.93 7.94 10.29
N VAL A 125 2.58 7.22 9.23
CA VAL A 125 2.73 7.72 7.85
C VAL A 125 1.67 8.79 7.60
N LYS A 126 2.11 9.98 7.17
CA LYS A 126 1.22 11.11 6.91
C LYS A 126 0.47 10.92 5.59
N THR A 127 -0.84 10.79 5.68
CA THR A 127 -1.74 10.55 4.55
C THR A 127 -3.03 11.38 4.71
N PRO A 128 -3.10 12.59 4.12
CA PRO A 128 -4.25 13.49 4.29
C PRO A 128 -5.61 12.89 3.91
N LEU A 129 -5.63 11.92 3.00
CA LEU A 129 -6.85 11.21 2.60
C LEU A 129 -7.07 9.89 3.35
N GLY A 130 -6.20 9.56 4.30
CA GLY A 130 -6.32 8.39 5.16
C GLY A 130 -5.43 7.21 4.79
N THR A 131 -5.38 6.27 5.71
CA THR A 131 -4.74 4.96 5.54
C THR A 131 -5.81 3.89 5.60
N TYR A 132 -5.80 2.99 4.63
CA TYR A 132 -6.80 1.95 4.43
C TYR A 132 -6.13 0.59 4.39
N ALA A 133 -6.75 -0.43 4.98
CA ALA A 133 -6.18 -1.76 5.06
C ALA A 133 -7.18 -2.84 4.68
N VAL A 134 -6.68 -3.90 4.07
CA VAL A 134 -7.31 -5.21 4.04
C VAL A 134 -6.40 -6.19 4.78
N LEU A 135 -6.94 -7.34 5.17
CA LEU A 135 -6.19 -8.39 5.87
C LEU A 135 -5.74 -9.47 4.89
N GLY A 136 -4.54 -9.98 5.12
CA GLY A 136 -4.04 -11.20 4.49
C GLY A 136 -4.40 -12.44 5.30
N ASN A 137 -4.05 -13.62 4.79
CA ASN A 137 -4.39 -14.87 5.47
C ASN A 137 -3.72 -15.00 6.85
N ASN A 138 -2.49 -14.53 7.04
CA ASN A 138 -1.82 -14.59 8.34
C ASN A 138 -2.49 -13.69 9.39
N ASP A 139 -3.13 -12.61 8.95
CA ASP A 139 -3.80 -11.66 9.83
C ASP A 139 -5.11 -12.20 10.40
N TYR A 140 -5.78 -13.13 9.69
CA TYR A 140 -7.03 -13.76 10.14
C TYR A 140 -6.84 -14.89 11.14
N GLU A 141 -5.63 -15.33 11.41
CA GLU A 141 -5.33 -16.39 12.36
C GLU A 141 -5.46 -15.90 13.82
N ALA A 142 -4.50 -16.21 14.67
CA ALA A 142 -4.58 -15.97 16.11
C ALA A 142 -4.67 -14.49 16.51
N CYS A 143 -4.21 -13.56 15.65
CA CYS A 143 -4.01 -12.15 16.02
C CYS A 143 -5.12 -11.20 15.55
N TYR A 144 -6.20 -11.70 14.98
CA TYR A 144 -7.26 -10.92 14.37
C TYR A 144 -7.77 -9.78 15.28
N HIS A 145 -8.12 -10.08 16.52
CA HIS A 145 -8.65 -9.08 17.45
C HIS A 145 -7.62 -8.01 17.85
N ASP A 146 -6.35 -8.40 17.98
CA ASP A 146 -5.28 -7.45 18.29
C ASP A 146 -5.05 -6.50 17.12
N ILE A 147 -5.12 -6.99 15.89
CA ILE A 147 -5.03 -6.19 14.67
C ILE A 147 -6.17 -5.20 14.58
N LEU A 148 -7.43 -5.63 14.81
CA LEU A 148 -8.59 -4.73 14.78
C LEU A 148 -8.42 -3.57 15.76
N LYS A 149 -8.08 -3.89 17.00
CA LYS A 149 -7.88 -2.92 18.08
C LYS A 149 -6.76 -1.94 17.76
N GLU A 150 -5.65 -2.44 17.23
CA GLU A 150 -4.50 -1.59 16.92
C GLU A 150 -4.76 -0.70 15.69
N MET A 151 -5.43 -1.20 14.66
CA MET A 151 -5.82 -0.39 13.50
C MET A 151 -6.78 0.73 13.90
N GLU A 152 -7.77 0.43 14.73
CA GLU A 152 -8.67 1.46 15.28
C GLU A 152 -7.90 2.52 16.07
N ARG A 153 -6.98 2.10 16.94
CA ARG A 153 -6.13 3.00 17.73
C ARG A 153 -5.28 3.93 16.87
N GLN A 154 -4.81 3.44 15.73
CA GLN A 154 -3.98 4.20 14.78
C GLN A 154 -4.80 4.98 13.74
N GLY A 155 -6.13 4.88 13.75
CA GLY A 155 -7.01 5.53 12.78
C GLY A 155 -6.88 4.94 11.36
N ILE A 156 -6.51 3.67 11.24
CA ILE A 156 -6.43 2.94 9.97
C ILE A 156 -7.81 2.35 9.66
N HIS A 157 -8.34 2.68 8.48
CA HIS A 157 -9.64 2.21 8.02
C HIS A 157 -9.55 0.77 7.50
N LEU A 158 -10.07 -0.19 8.25
CA LEU A 158 -10.13 -1.59 7.80
C LEU A 158 -11.32 -1.81 6.87
N LEU A 159 -11.08 -2.36 5.69
CA LEU A 159 -12.06 -2.61 4.63
C LEU A 159 -12.38 -4.11 4.52
N GLU A 160 -13.04 -4.67 5.53
CA GLU A 160 -13.55 -6.05 5.46
C GLU A 160 -14.95 -6.05 4.84
N HIS A 161 -15.09 -6.74 3.69
CA HIS A 161 -16.36 -6.87 2.95
C HIS A 161 -17.08 -5.54 2.67
N LYS A 162 -16.34 -4.46 2.57
CA LYS A 162 -16.87 -3.11 2.31
C LYS A 162 -15.92 -2.31 1.44
N ALA A 163 -16.48 -1.33 0.75
CA ALA A 163 -15.74 -0.35 -0.03
C ALA A 163 -15.76 1.00 0.68
N ASP A 164 -14.77 1.80 0.43
CA ASP A 164 -14.75 3.21 0.82
C ASP A 164 -14.39 4.09 -0.37
N THR A 165 -14.60 5.38 -0.25
CA THR A 165 -14.38 6.34 -1.33
C THR A 165 -13.47 7.44 -0.85
N LEU A 166 -12.33 7.62 -1.54
CA LEU A 166 -11.48 8.77 -1.30
C LEU A 166 -12.17 10.05 -1.76
N LYS A 167 -12.11 11.09 -0.92
CA LYS A 167 -12.67 12.42 -1.22
C LYS A 167 -11.56 13.45 -1.16
N ARG A 168 -11.41 14.23 -2.23
CA ARG A 168 -10.39 15.28 -2.31
C ARG A 168 -10.96 16.51 -2.97
N ASN A 169 -10.94 17.67 -2.27
CA ASN A 169 -11.38 18.96 -2.82
C ASN A 169 -12.77 18.91 -3.51
N GLY A 170 -13.73 18.20 -2.90
CA GLY A 170 -15.07 18.04 -3.47
C GLY A 170 -15.20 16.97 -4.57
N GLY A 171 -14.10 16.37 -5.04
CA GLY A 171 -14.10 15.21 -5.93
C GLY A 171 -14.12 13.89 -5.17
N ARG A 172 -14.66 12.82 -5.80
CA ARG A 172 -14.73 11.45 -5.28
C ARG A 172 -14.50 10.44 -6.39
#